data_067e717904359d9226660f6ab27ff17e
#
_entry.id   067e717904359d9226660f6ab27ff17e
#
_cell.length_a   1.000
_cell.length_b   1.000
_cell.length_c   1.000
_cell.angle_alpha   90.00
_cell.angle_beta   90.00
_cell.angle_gamma   90.00
#
_symmetry.space_group_name_H-M   'P 1'
#
loop_
_entity.id
_entity.type
_entity.pdbx_description
1 polymer ?
#
loop_
_entity_poly.entity_id
_entity_poly.type
_entity_poly.pdbx_seq_one_letter_code
_entity_poly.pdbx_strand_id
1 'polypeptide(L)'
;NTARLLTGHSSGGWTVLWLQTHYPKVFAACWSSSPDPVDFRSFQQIDLYTDKNMFYGKDSTLRMAGTIAGRFPWIMMKNMYDMEHVIYRGEQMHSFNFVFGARNSDGTPRSLINDATGDIDPEMVERWKNYDISLYVRTNWQQLKPDLQGKIRVSVGSQDNFLLNYPVHLFDDESKKLDAGFVFGYYPGDHFTVSTPEYKAAGYQFLQQKYNELGIKN
;
A
#
# COMPACT_ATOMS: atom_id res chain seq x y z
N ASN A 1 23.41 2.49 -17.14
CA ASN A 1 22.49 3.50 -16.59
C ASN A 1 21.14 3.35 -17.27
N THR A 2 20.14 2.92 -16.54
CA THR A 2 18.81 2.69 -17.11
C THR A 2 17.88 3.82 -16.69
N ALA A 3 17.39 4.60 -17.66
CA ALA A 3 16.38 5.65 -17.48
C ALA A 3 14.98 5.04 -17.24
N ARG A 4 14.89 4.02 -16.39
CA ARG A 4 13.61 3.41 -16.06
C ARG A 4 13.03 4.10 -14.83
N LEU A 5 11.93 4.81 -15.04
CA LEU A 5 11.14 5.46 -14.01
C LEU A 5 9.79 4.75 -13.89
N LEU A 6 9.29 4.64 -12.69
CA LEU A 6 8.03 3.96 -12.41
C LEU A 6 6.99 4.98 -11.89
N THR A 7 5.75 4.83 -12.32
CA THR A 7 4.60 5.49 -11.70
C THR A 7 3.37 4.59 -11.76
N GLY A 8 2.53 4.69 -10.76
CA GLY A 8 1.29 3.93 -10.65
C GLY A 8 0.36 4.50 -9.59
N HIS A 9 -0.91 4.19 -9.69
CA HIS A 9 -1.96 4.61 -8.76
C HIS A 9 -2.63 3.40 -8.15
N SER A 10 -3.06 3.48 -6.87
CA SER A 10 -3.76 2.40 -6.16
C SER A 10 -2.91 1.11 -6.14
N SER A 11 -3.41 -0.01 -6.59
CA SER A 11 -2.63 -1.27 -6.73
C SER A 11 -1.39 -1.11 -7.62
N GLY A 12 -1.47 -0.25 -8.65
CA GLY A 12 -0.30 0.15 -9.44
C GLY A 12 0.71 0.96 -8.62
N GLY A 13 0.25 1.78 -7.68
CA GLY A 13 1.10 2.50 -6.72
C GLY A 13 1.86 1.56 -5.80
N TRP A 14 1.20 0.53 -5.28
CA TRP A 14 1.85 -0.52 -4.51
C TRP A 14 2.86 -1.31 -5.37
N THR A 15 2.47 -1.68 -6.59
CA THR A 15 3.32 -2.43 -7.51
C THR A 15 4.63 -1.70 -7.82
N VAL A 16 4.58 -0.38 -8.08
CA VAL A 16 5.81 0.37 -8.37
C VAL A 16 6.70 0.53 -7.15
N LEU A 17 6.15 0.59 -5.95
CA LEU A 17 6.93 0.56 -4.70
C LEU A 17 7.59 -0.80 -4.50
N TRP A 18 6.85 -1.88 -4.72
CA TRP A 18 7.39 -3.24 -4.67
C TRP A 18 8.58 -3.40 -5.62
N LEU A 19 8.42 -3.01 -6.89
CA LEU A 19 9.48 -3.09 -7.88
C LEU A 19 10.68 -2.21 -7.51
N GLN A 20 10.45 -0.98 -7.05
CA GLN A 20 11.52 -0.06 -6.68
C GLN A 20 12.32 -0.56 -5.48
N THR A 21 11.67 -1.14 -4.47
CA THR A 21 12.32 -1.61 -3.26
C THR A 21 13.08 -2.92 -3.47
N HIS A 22 12.55 -3.83 -4.30
CA HIS A 22 13.18 -5.13 -4.57
C HIS A 22 14.22 -5.09 -5.69
N TYR A 23 14.10 -4.12 -6.62
CA TYR A 23 15.02 -3.98 -7.75
C TYR A 23 15.59 -2.55 -7.86
N PRO A 24 16.18 -1.97 -6.78
CA PRO A 24 16.59 -0.57 -6.75
C PRO A 24 17.72 -0.22 -7.72
N LYS A 25 18.45 -1.22 -8.22
CA LYS A 25 19.48 -1.06 -9.26
C LYS A 25 18.90 -1.01 -10.67
N VAL A 26 17.69 -1.53 -10.87
CA VAL A 26 17.03 -1.61 -12.18
C VAL A 26 16.27 -0.32 -12.48
N PHE A 27 15.66 0.28 -11.45
CA PHE A 27 14.83 1.46 -11.59
C PHE A 27 15.51 2.68 -10.97
N ALA A 28 15.48 3.79 -11.69
CA ALA A 28 16.11 5.03 -11.25
C ALA A 28 15.32 5.71 -10.13
N ALA A 29 13.99 5.72 -10.24
CA ALA A 29 13.10 6.21 -9.20
C ALA A 29 11.65 5.75 -9.46
N CYS A 30 10.79 5.89 -8.43
CA CYS A 30 9.36 5.73 -8.59
C CYS A 30 8.56 6.87 -7.93
N TRP A 31 7.42 7.19 -8.56
CA TRP A 31 6.34 7.97 -7.96
C TRP A 31 5.11 7.08 -7.79
N SER A 32 4.78 6.77 -6.55
CA SER A 32 3.61 6.00 -6.14
C SER A 32 2.48 6.95 -5.73
N SER A 33 1.30 6.73 -6.28
CA SER A 33 0.11 7.53 -6.06
C SER A 33 -0.95 6.71 -5.35
N SER A 34 -1.39 7.15 -4.17
CA SER A 34 -2.40 6.48 -3.33
C SER A 34 -2.28 4.95 -3.32
N PRO A 35 -1.10 4.41 -2.94
CA PRO A 35 -0.87 2.97 -3.03
C PRO A 35 -1.81 2.18 -2.12
N ASP A 36 -2.11 0.93 -2.49
CA ASP A 36 -2.66 -0.06 -1.57
C ASP A 36 -1.81 -0.14 -0.30
N PRO A 37 -2.29 -0.73 0.81
CA PRO A 37 -1.60 -0.68 2.09
C PRO A 37 -0.12 -1.06 1.99
N VAL A 38 0.74 -0.11 2.30
CA VAL A 38 2.21 -0.24 2.26
C VAL A 38 2.81 -0.60 3.62
N ASP A 39 2.00 -0.57 4.66
CA ASP A 39 2.36 -0.93 6.03
C ASP A 39 1.17 -1.68 6.66
N PHE A 40 1.37 -2.95 6.96
CA PHE A 40 0.28 -3.82 7.43
C PHE A 40 -0.08 -3.66 8.90
N ARG A 41 0.56 -2.71 9.61
CA ARG A 41 0.04 -2.17 10.87
C ARG A 41 -1.20 -1.30 10.65
N SER A 42 -1.50 -0.96 9.40
CA SER A 42 -2.73 -0.24 9.02
C SER A 42 -3.25 -0.74 7.66
N PHE A 43 -3.68 -1.98 7.60
CA PHE A 43 -4.41 -2.51 6.46
C PHE A 43 -5.88 -2.08 6.59
N GLN A 44 -6.23 -0.96 5.95
CA GLN A 44 -7.53 -0.29 6.17
C GLN A 44 -7.83 -0.04 7.66
N GLN A 45 -6.84 0.49 8.40
CA GLN A 45 -6.87 0.71 9.85
C GLN A 45 -6.90 -0.56 10.72
N ILE A 46 -6.72 -1.74 10.14
CA ILE A 46 -6.56 -2.99 10.86
C ILE A 46 -5.07 -3.27 11.00
N ASP A 47 -4.59 -3.45 12.21
CA ASP A 47 -3.23 -3.91 12.46
C ASP A 47 -3.19 -5.43 12.33
N LEU A 48 -2.74 -5.93 11.17
CA LEU A 48 -2.69 -7.36 10.90
C LEU A 48 -1.76 -8.12 11.85
N TYR A 49 -0.86 -7.44 12.56
CA TYR A 49 0.09 -8.07 13.48
C TYR A 49 -0.48 -8.27 14.90
N THR A 50 -1.45 -7.44 15.29
CA THR A 50 -1.97 -7.42 16.67
C THR A 50 -3.47 -7.64 16.76
N ASP A 51 -4.23 -7.25 15.74
CA ASP A 51 -5.68 -7.48 15.72
C ASP A 51 -6.00 -8.96 15.46
N LYS A 52 -7.14 -9.40 15.97
CA LYS A 52 -7.58 -10.80 15.87
C LYS A 52 -8.72 -10.99 14.89
N ASN A 53 -9.42 -9.89 14.55
CA ASN A 53 -10.60 -9.98 13.72
C ASN A 53 -10.62 -8.78 12.75
N MET A 54 -10.94 -9.06 11.49
CA MET A 54 -10.99 -8.05 10.44
C MET A 54 -12.34 -7.32 10.40
N PHE A 55 -13.42 -7.96 10.88
CA PHE A 55 -14.77 -7.39 10.82
C PHE A 55 -15.10 -6.51 12.01
N TYR A 56 -14.55 -6.85 13.19
CA TYR A 56 -14.90 -6.22 14.45
C TYR A 56 -13.68 -5.66 15.17
N GLY A 57 -13.83 -4.48 15.75
CA GLY A 57 -12.89 -3.92 16.72
C GLY A 57 -12.95 -4.63 18.06
N LYS A 58 -12.03 -4.26 18.97
CA LYS A 58 -11.98 -4.83 20.34
C LYS A 58 -13.24 -4.54 21.16
N ASP A 59 -13.97 -3.49 20.82
CA ASP A 59 -15.25 -3.07 21.41
C ASP A 59 -16.47 -3.69 20.67
N SER A 60 -16.25 -4.66 19.79
CA SER A 60 -17.27 -5.28 18.95
C SER A 60 -17.95 -4.35 17.94
N THR A 61 -17.40 -3.15 17.70
CA THR A 61 -17.88 -2.28 16.62
C THR A 61 -17.42 -2.78 15.26
N LEU A 62 -18.27 -2.62 14.23
CA LEU A 62 -17.93 -2.95 12.86
C LEU A 62 -16.81 -2.04 12.35
N ARG A 63 -15.81 -2.63 11.71
CA ARG A 63 -14.72 -1.91 11.07
C ARG A 63 -15.12 -1.41 9.69
N MET A 64 -14.67 -0.22 9.36
CA MET A 64 -14.89 0.39 8.04
C MET A 64 -13.88 -0.17 7.03
N ALA A 65 -14.36 -0.53 5.84
CA ALA A 65 -13.52 -0.83 4.68
C ALA A 65 -13.32 0.41 3.80
N GLY A 66 -14.26 1.35 3.85
CA GLY A 66 -14.18 2.59 3.11
C GLY A 66 -14.98 3.71 3.73
N THR A 67 -14.60 4.95 3.39
CA THR A 67 -15.20 6.19 3.93
C THR A 67 -15.56 7.17 2.82
N ILE A 68 -16.48 8.09 3.16
CA ILE A 68 -16.76 9.31 2.40
C ILE A 68 -16.18 10.48 3.20
N ALA A 69 -15.48 11.38 2.51
CA ALA A 69 -14.79 12.52 3.11
C ALA A 69 -13.84 12.14 4.29
N GLY A 70 -13.24 10.96 4.21
CA GLY A 70 -12.25 10.47 5.17
C GLY A 70 -12.79 10.09 6.55
N ARG A 71 -14.13 10.14 6.77
CA ARG A 71 -14.69 9.91 8.12
C ARG A 71 -16.04 9.21 8.17
N PHE A 72 -16.92 9.44 7.20
CA PHE A 72 -18.25 8.82 7.22
C PHE A 72 -18.15 7.42 6.63
N PRO A 73 -18.71 6.39 7.29
CA PRO A 73 -18.70 5.04 6.73
C PRO A 73 -19.38 5.00 5.36
N TRP A 74 -18.66 4.49 4.38
CA TRP A 74 -19.22 4.13 3.07
C TRP A 74 -19.62 2.67 3.04
N ILE A 75 -18.69 1.81 3.47
CA ILE A 75 -18.91 0.37 3.55
C ILE A 75 -18.17 -0.20 4.76
N MET A 76 -18.79 -1.15 5.45
CA MET A 76 -18.15 -1.91 6.53
C MET A 76 -17.43 -3.12 5.95
N MET A 77 -16.33 -3.53 6.57
CA MET A 77 -15.51 -4.66 6.12
C MET A 77 -16.34 -5.94 5.96
N LYS A 78 -17.15 -6.28 6.97
CA LYS A 78 -18.03 -7.46 6.88
C LYS A 78 -19.00 -7.38 5.70
N ASN A 79 -19.66 -6.24 5.53
CA ASN A 79 -20.61 -6.05 4.43
C ASN A 79 -19.92 -6.14 3.05
N MET A 80 -18.69 -5.66 2.93
CA MET A 80 -17.90 -5.78 1.72
C MET A 80 -17.62 -7.26 1.39
N TYR A 81 -17.15 -8.04 2.36
CA TYR A 81 -16.93 -9.47 2.18
C TYR A 81 -18.21 -10.22 1.81
N ASP A 82 -19.32 -9.98 2.55
CA ASP A 82 -20.61 -10.61 2.27
C ASP A 82 -21.09 -10.30 0.83
N MET A 83 -20.96 -9.03 0.42
CA MET A 83 -21.35 -8.59 -0.92
C MET A 83 -20.49 -9.24 -2.02
N GLU A 84 -19.18 -9.25 -1.84
CA GLU A 84 -18.24 -9.82 -2.82
C GLU A 84 -18.45 -11.32 -3.00
N HIS A 85 -18.77 -12.05 -1.93
CA HIS A 85 -19.12 -13.48 -2.04
C HIS A 85 -20.38 -13.74 -2.85
N VAL A 86 -21.38 -12.86 -2.73
CA VAL A 86 -22.63 -13.00 -3.50
C VAL A 86 -22.43 -12.64 -4.97
N ILE A 87 -21.70 -11.54 -5.24
CA ILE A 87 -21.59 -10.98 -6.60
C ILE A 87 -20.49 -11.69 -7.40
N TYR A 88 -19.29 -11.86 -6.81
CA TYR A 88 -18.07 -12.18 -7.54
C TYR A 88 -17.14 -13.18 -6.86
N ARG A 89 -17.58 -13.92 -5.89
CA ARG A 89 -16.74 -14.90 -5.16
C ARG A 89 -15.58 -14.26 -4.37
N GLY A 90 -15.75 -13.01 -3.89
CA GLY A 90 -14.80 -12.33 -3.03
C GLY A 90 -13.70 -11.57 -3.76
N GLU A 91 -13.95 -11.02 -4.93
CA GLU A 91 -12.97 -10.47 -5.88
C GLU A 91 -11.93 -9.53 -5.32
N GLN A 92 -12.33 -8.40 -4.69
CA GLN A 92 -11.37 -7.39 -4.26
C GLN A 92 -10.47 -7.90 -3.13
N MET A 93 -11.06 -8.47 -2.10
CA MET A 93 -10.31 -8.95 -0.94
C MET A 93 -9.59 -10.27 -1.24
N HIS A 94 -10.20 -11.15 -2.01
CA HIS A 94 -9.55 -12.36 -2.48
C HIS A 94 -8.43 -12.09 -3.48
N SER A 95 -8.43 -10.96 -4.20
CA SER A 95 -7.31 -10.60 -5.07
C SER A 95 -6.01 -10.42 -4.26
N PHE A 96 -6.09 -9.86 -3.06
CA PHE A 96 -4.95 -9.80 -2.13
C PHE A 96 -4.51 -11.21 -1.69
N ASN A 97 -5.46 -12.11 -1.40
CA ASN A 97 -5.15 -13.51 -1.07
C ASN A 97 -4.42 -14.22 -2.22
N PHE A 98 -4.79 -13.94 -3.49
CA PHE A 98 -4.09 -14.49 -4.66
C PHE A 98 -2.65 -14.02 -4.77
N VAL A 99 -2.37 -12.77 -4.41
CA VAL A 99 -1.04 -12.17 -4.51
C VAL A 99 -0.19 -12.51 -3.29
N PHE A 100 -0.73 -12.37 -2.09
CA PHE A 100 0.02 -12.45 -0.82
C PHE A 100 -0.10 -13.79 -0.10
N GLY A 101 -1.18 -14.53 -0.36
CA GLY A 101 -1.51 -15.77 0.34
C GLY A 101 -0.80 -17.02 -0.19
N ALA A 102 -0.97 -18.13 0.55
CA ALA A 102 -0.66 -19.45 0.05
C ALA A 102 -1.77 -19.95 -0.89
N ARG A 103 -1.49 -21.05 -1.59
CA ARG A 103 -2.49 -21.75 -2.40
C ARG A 103 -2.93 -23.02 -1.71
N ASN A 104 -4.21 -23.33 -1.81
CA ASN A 104 -4.77 -24.63 -1.47
C ASN A 104 -4.36 -25.67 -2.53
N SER A 105 -4.61 -26.94 -2.25
CA SER A 105 -4.28 -28.04 -3.17
C SER A 105 -5.02 -27.98 -4.51
N ASP A 106 -6.16 -27.32 -4.56
CA ASP A 106 -6.96 -27.07 -5.77
C ASP A 106 -6.53 -25.81 -6.56
N GLY A 107 -5.48 -25.11 -6.09
CA GLY A 107 -4.96 -23.89 -6.69
C GLY A 107 -5.67 -22.60 -6.29
N THR A 108 -6.75 -22.68 -5.49
CA THR A 108 -7.42 -21.48 -4.95
C THR A 108 -6.55 -20.80 -3.91
N PRO A 109 -6.70 -19.47 -3.69
CA PRO A 109 -5.95 -18.80 -2.63
C PRO A 109 -6.46 -19.22 -1.26
N ARG A 110 -5.56 -19.40 -0.30
CA ARG A 110 -5.92 -19.50 1.12
C ARG A 110 -6.24 -18.10 1.64
N SER A 111 -7.41 -17.94 2.26
CA SER A 111 -7.85 -16.65 2.78
C SER A 111 -7.00 -16.20 3.98
N LEU A 112 -6.79 -14.88 4.09
CA LEU A 112 -6.18 -14.25 5.28
C LEU A 112 -7.06 -14.42 6.52
N ILE A 113 -8.37 -14.55 6.32
CA ILE A 113 -9.35 -14.60 7.38
C ILE A 113 -10.31 -15.80 7.21
N ASN A 114 -11.01 -16.13 8.27
CA ASN A 114 -12.25 -16.88 8.13
C ASN A 114 -13.35 -15.95 7.60
N ASP A 115 -13.81 -16.19 6.39
CA ASP A 115 -14.75 -15.30 5.67
C ASP A 115 -16.12 -15.18 6.37
N ALA A 116 -16.50 -16.14 7.21
CA ALA A 116 -17.75 -16.08 7.97
C ALA A 116 -17.63 -15.27 9.27
N THR A 117 -16.49 -15.38 9.96
CA THR A 117 -16.30 -14.78 11.30
C THR A 117 -15.41 -13.56 11.30
N GLY A 118 -14.57 -13.38 10.28
CA GLY A 118 -13.57 -12.32 10.20
C GLY A 118 -12.29 -12.60 11.00
N ASP A 119 -12.17 -13.77 11.61
CA ASP A 119 -10.98 -14.12 12.40
C ASP A 119 -9.75 -14.23 11.53
N ILE A 120 -8.71 -13.50 11.92
CA ILE A 120 -7.45 -13.40 11.16
C ILE A 120 -6.63 -14.69 11.40
N ASP A 121 -6.17 -15.32 10.32
CA ASP A 121 -5.28 -16.48 10.36
C ASP A 121 -3.83 -16.04 10.59
N PRO A 122 -3.24 -16.35 11.76
CA PRO A 122 -1.86 -15.93 12.07
C PRO A 122 -0.82 -16.52 11.11
N GLU A 123 -1.05 -17.71 10.57
CA GLU A 123 -0.14 -18.33 9.60
C GLU A 123 -0.13 -17.54 8.28
N MET A 124 -1.30 -17.08 7.85
CA MET A 124 -1.38 -16.23 6.66
C MET A 124 -0.79 -14.85 6.89
N VAL A 125 -0.93 -14.27 8.09
CA VAL A 125 -0.26 -13.01 8.43
C VAL A 125 1.27 -13.16 8.30
N GLU A 126 1.86 -14.24 8.83
CA GLU A 126 3.30 -14.47 8.68
C GLU A 126 3.75 -14.53 7.21
N ARG A 127 2.93 -15.09 6.35
CA ARG A 127 3.21 -15.10 4.91
C ARG A 127 3.05 -13.71 4.28
N TRP A 128 2.00 -12.97 4.63
CA TRP A 128 1.73 -11.63 4.12
C TRP A 128 2.81 -10.62 4.50
N LYS A 129 3.52 -10.80 5.62
CA LYS A 129 4.67 -9.97 6.02
C LYS A 129 5.70 -9.78 4.92
N ASN A 130 5.89 -10.76 4.05
CA ASN A 130 6.82 -10.67 2.93
C ASN A 130 6.40 -9.60 1.90
N TYR A 131 5.15 -9.15 1.95
CA TYR A 131 4.58 -8.15 1.04
C TYR A 131 4.34 -6.80 1.70
N ASP A 132 4.63 -6.66 3.00
CA ASP A 132 4.64 -5.38 3.70
C ASP A 132 5.89 -4.58 3.30
N ILE A 133 5.69 -3.55 2.47
CA ILE A 133 6.77 -2.74 1.92
C ILE A 133 7.52 -1.98 3.02
N SER A 134 6.80 -1.41 3.98
CA SER A 134 7.39 -0.69 5.11
C SER A 134 8.24 -1.61 5.98
N LEU A 135 7.73 -2.80 6.29
CA LEU A 135 8.46 -3.83 7.04
C LEU A 135 9.72 -4.26 6.27
N TYR A 136 9.60 -4.52 4.97
CA TYR A 136 10.73 -4.91 4.14
C TYR A 136 11.82 -3.83 4.11
N VAL A 137 11.46 -2.58 3.89
CA VAL A 137 12.41 -1.46 3.85
C VAL A 137 13.10 -1.28 5.21
N ARG A 138 12.36 -1.23 6.31
CA ARG A 138 12.97 -1.01 7.64
C ARG A 138 13.86 -2.17 8.08
N THR A 139 13.52 -3.40 7.72
CA THR A 139 14.31 -4.60 8.08
C THR A 139 15.60 -4.70 7.26
N ASN A 140 15.56 -4.28 5.99
CA ASN A 140 16.68 -4.45 5.05
C ASN A 140 17.40 -3.14 4.73
N TRP A 141 17.14 -2.05 5.45
CA TRP A 141 17.60 -0.72 5.09
C TRP A 141 19.12 -0.61 4.89
N GLN A 142 19.91 -1.24 5.74
CA GLN A 142 21.36 -1.23 5.62
C GLN A 142 21.85 -1.71 4.25
N GLN A 143 21.17 -2.72 3.70
CA GLN A 143 21.49 -3.29 2.39
C GLN A 143 20.87 -2.48 1.24
N LEU A 144 19.71 -1.89 1.47
CA LEU A 144 18.97 -1.13 0.46
C LEU A 144 19.48 0.30 0.28
N LYS A 145 19.99 0.91 1.35
CA LYS A 145 20.37 2.33 1.41
C LYS A 145 21.24 2.78 0.23
N PRO A 146 22.33 2.07 -0.15
CA PRO A 146 23.21 2.53 -1.23
C PRO A 146 22.50 2.69 -2.59
N ASP A 147 21.46 1.90 -2.83
CA ASP A 147 20.80 1.84 -4.13
C ASP A 147 19.38 2.45 -4.12
N LEU A 148 18.78 2.68 -2.93
CA LEU A 148 17.39 3.08 -2.78
C LEU A 148 17.20 4.49 -2.24
N GLN A 149 18.18 5.04 -1.50
CA GLN A 149 18.05 6.33 -0.85
C GLN A 149 17.63 7.44 -1.83
N GLY A 150 16.59 8.18 -1.48
CA GLY A 150 16.07 9.31 -2.26
C GLY A 150 15.35 8.95 -3.57
N LYS A 151 15.06 7.67 -3.83
CA LYS A 151 14.47 7.22 -5.10
C LYS A 151 12.95 7.06 -5.08
N ILE A 152 12.30 7.28 -3.96
CA ILE A 152 10.86 7.07 -3.79
C ILE A 152 10.15 8.40 -3.51
N ARG A 153 9.07 8.63 -4.24
CA ARG A 153 8.02 9.59 -3.89
C ARG A 153 6.70 8.85 -3.71
N VAL A 154 6.00 9.14 -2.61
CA VAL A 154 4.63 8.68 -2.36
C VAL A 154 3.73 9.91 -2.25
N SER A 155 2.58 9.89 -2.91
CA SER A 155 1.57 10.94 -2.81
C SER A 155 0.21 10.32 -2.52
N VAL A 156 -0.58 10.92 -1.62
CA VAL A 156 -1.89 10.38 -1.23
C VAL A 156 -2.87 11.51 -0.89
N GLY A 157 -4.16 11.25 -1.08
CA GLY A 157 -5.25 12.12 -0.63
C GLY A 157 -5.41 12.05 0.89
N SER A 158 -5.55 13.21 1.56
CA SER A 158 -5.73 13.25 3.01
C SER A 158 -7.08 12.68 3.48
N GLN A 159 -8.01 12.48 2.56
CA GLN A 159 -9.35 11.94 2.79
C GLN A 159 -9.58 10.66 1.96
N ASP A 160 -8.51 9.88 1.72
CA ASP A 160 -8.58 8.68 0.89
C ASP A 160 -9.73 7.77 1.34
N ASN A 161 -10.57 7.36 0.37
CA ASN A 161 -11.78 6.58 0.63
C ASN A 161 -11.49 5.21 1.25
N PHE A 162 -10.35 4.62 0.88
CA PHE A 162 -9.92 3.31 1.34
C PHE A 162 -8.95 3.38 2.52
N LEU A 163 -8.84 4.58 3.15
CA LEU A 163 -8.00 4.80 4.34
C LEU A 163 -6.50 4.59 4.08
N LEU A 164 -6.07 4.70 2.81
CA LEU A 164 -4.69 4.44 2.40
C LEU A 164 -3.70 5.52 2.86
N ASN A 165 -4.19 6.69 3.24
CA ASN A 165 -3.37 7.73 3.87
C ASN A 165 -2.73 7.25 5.19
N TYR A 166 -3.39 6.39 5.96
CA TYR A 166 -2.87 5.91 7.25
C TYR A 166 -1.60 5.04 7.10
N PRO A 167 -1.59 3.95 6.29
CA PRO A 167 -0.35 3.19 6.08
C PRO A 167 0.75 4.01 5.40
N VAL A 168 0.41 5.03 4.58
CA VAL A 168 1.39 5.96 4.02
C VAL A 168 2.04 6.82 5.09
N HIS A 169 1.28 7.32 6.10
CA HIS A 169 1.85 8.02 7.25
C HIS A 169 2.82 7.13 8.05
N LEU A 170 2.46 5.87 8.29
CA LEU A 170 3.35 4.94 8.98
C LEU A 170 4.65 4.71 8.20
N PHE A 171 4.57 4.58 6.88
CA PHE A 171 5.76 4.42 6.04
C PHE A 171 6.60 5.69 5.97
N ASP A 172 6.00 6.88 5.95
CA ASP A 172 6.70 8.16 6.06
C ASP A 172 7.49 8.25 7.37
N ASP A 173 6.85 7.92 8.49
CA ASP A 173 7.50 7.94 9.81
C ASP A 173 8.68 6.95 9.90
N GLU A 174 8.54 5.75 9.35
CA GLU A 174 9.67 4.80 9.28
C GLU A 174 10.79 5.33 8.37
N SER A 175 10.45 5.92 7.22
CA SER A 175 11.45 6.46 6.29
C SER A 175 12.25 7.61 6.89
N LYS A 176 11.62 8.46 7.73
CA LYS A 176 12.29 9.53 8.48
C LYS A 176 13.29 8.98 9.50
N LYS A 177 12.90 7.93 10.26
CA LYS A 177 13.78 7.26 11.22
C LYS A 177 15.03 6.66 10.55
N LEU A 178 14.89 6.23 9.31
CA LEU A 178 15.95 5.62 8.51
C LEU A 178 16.83 6.64 7.78
N ASP A 179 16.47 7.91 7.78
CA ASP A 179 17.07 8.95 6.91
C ASP A 179 17.04 8.49 5.42
N ALA A 180 15.88 7.98 4.99
CA ALA A 180 15.76 7.35 3.69
C ALA A 180 15.75 8.34 2.53
N GLY A 181 15.47 9.62 2.79
CA GLY A 181 15.37 10.66 1.77
C GLY A 181 14.16 10.47 0.83
N PHE A 182 13.16 9.68 1.24
CA PHE A 182 11.92 9.53 0.49
C PHE A 182 11.07 10.79 0.62
N VAL A 183 10.29 11.07 -0.42
CA VAL A 183 9.44 12.26 -0.48
C VAL A 183 7.98 11.86 -0.33
N PHE A 184 7.30 12.40 0.67
CA PHE A 184 5.87 12.18 0.87
C PHE A 184 5.09 13.46 0.61
N GLY A 185 3.92 13.31 -0.03
CA GLY A 185 3.02 14.42 -0.32
C GLY A 185 1.58 14.07 0.05
N TYR A 186 0.98 14.90 0.90
CA TYR A 186 -0.41 14.77 1.34
C TYR A 186 -1.22 15.90 0.75
N TYR A 187 -2.27 15.57 0.01
CA TYR A 187 -3.03 16.54 -0.76
C TYR A 187 -4.50 16.53 -0.36
N PRO A 188 -5.20 17.66 -0.48
CA PRO A 188 -6.66 17.65 -0.36
C PRO A 188 -7.28 16.71 -1.39
N GLY A 189 -8.37 16.04 -1.00
CA GLY A 189 -9.10 15.11 -1.86
C GLY A 189 -9.05 13.66 -1.36
N ASP A 190 -9.84 12.85 -2.02
CA ASP A 190 -9.98 11.41 -1.76
C ASP A 190 -9.22 10.58 -2.80
N HIS A 191 -9.44 9.27 -2.82
CA HIS A 191 -8.77 8.35 -3.73
C HIS A 191 -8.96 8.68 -5.21
N PHE A 192 -10.12 9.23 -5.56
CA PHE A 192 -10.50 9.51 -6.95
C PHE A 192 -10.25 10.97 -7.35
N THR A 193 -10.33 11.89 -6.39
CA THR A 193 -10.27 13.35 -6.65
C THR A 193 -8.91 13.98 -6.38
N VAL A 194 -7.98 13.26 -5.73
CA VAL A 194 -6.65 13.77 -5.37
C VAL A 194 -5.79 14.16 -6.57
N SER A 195 -6.08 13.62 -7.75
CA SER A 195 -5.25 13.76 -8.97
C SER A 195 -5.39 15.15 -9.64
N THR A 196 -5.14 16.21 -8.87
CA THR A 196 -5.15 17.61 -9.33
C THR A 196 -3.92 17.95 -10.18
N PRO A 197 -3.90 19.10 -10.89
CA PRO A 197 -2.72 19.59 -11.60
C PRO A 197 -1.47 19.70 -10.71
N GLU A 198 -1.61 20.23 -9.50
CA GLU A 198 -0.52 20.38 -8.52
C GLU A 198 0.03 19.03 -8.06
N TYR A 199 -0.87 18.08 -7.78
CA TYR A 199 -0.52 16.71 -7.44
C TYR A 199 0.33 16.05 -8.52
N LYS A 200 -0.14 16.14 -9.77
CA LYS A 200 0.56 15.59 -10.95
C LYS A 200 1.89 16.30 -11.19
N ALA A 201 1.90 17.61 -11.13
CA ALA A 201 3.12 18.40 -11.32
C ALA A 201 4.21 18.00 -10.34
N ALA A 202 3.88 17.89 -9.06
CA ALA A 202 4.84 17.47 -8.01
C ALA A 202 5.41 16.06 -8.25
N GLY A 203 4.58 15.12 -8.71
CA GLY A 203 5.02 13.78 -9.07
C GLY A 203 5.95 13.76 -10.28
N TYR A 204 5.56 14.42 -11.36
CA TYR A 204 6.38 14.50 -12.59
C TYR A 204 7.68 15.29 -12.39
N GLN A 205 7.66 16.36 -11.59
CA GLN A 205 8.88 17.11 -11.26
C GLN A 205 9.88 16.25 -10.52
N PHE A 206 9.42 15.42 -9.56
CA PHE A 206 10.29 14.48 -8.88
C PHE A 206 10.92 13.47 -9.87
N LEU A 207 10.13 12.86 -10.74
CA LEU A 207 10.65 11.92 -11.73
C LEU A 207 11.61 12.61 -12.72
N GLN A 208 11.31 13.82 -13.15
CA GLN A 208 12.18 14.61 -14.04
C GLN A 208 13.51 14.95 -13.37
N GLN A 209 13.47 15.34 -12.09
CA GLN A 209 14.70 15.57 -11.31
C GLN A 209 15.55 14.31 -11.28
N LYS A 210 14.96 13.15 -10.96
CA LYS A 210 15.67 11.87 -10.91
C LYS A 210 16.23 11.44 -12.26
N TYR A 211 15.51 11.73 -13.35
CA TYR A 211 16.02 11.53 -14.70
C TYR A 211 17.25 12.39 -14.98
N ASN A 212 17.21 13.67 -14.63
CA ASN A 212 18.31 14.59 -14.83
C ASN A 212 19.57 14.20 -14.03
N GLU A 213 19.38 13.65 -12.81
CA GLU A 213 20.48 13.14 -11.98
C GLU A 213 21.24 11.95 -12.63
N LEU A 214 20.65 11.27 -13.62
CA LEU A 214 21.33 10.18 -14.35
C LEU A 214 22.42 10.69 -15.32
N GLY A 215 22.44 11.99 -15.64
CA GLY A 215 23.42 12.59 -16.54
C GLY A 215 23.37 12.04 -17.97
N ILE A 216 22.22 11.51 -18.40
CA ILE A 216 22.03 11.00 -19.76
C ILE A 216 21.94 12.23 -20.68
N LYS A 217 22.95 12.41 -21.53
CA LYS A 217 22.90 13.41 -22.61
C LYS A 217 22.03 12.86 -23.74
N ASN A 218 21.04 13.65 -24.14
CA ASN A 218 20.24 13.39 -25.36
C ASN A 218 21.11 13.51 -26.62
#